data_ea49bd9f424532ddc8cce607f3838242
#
_entry.id   ea49bd9f424532ddc8cce607f3838242
#
_cell.length_a   1.000
_cell.length_b   1.000
_cell.length_c   1.000
_cell.angle_alpha   90.00
_cell.angle_beta   90.00
_cell.angle_gamma   90.00
#
_symmetry.space_group_name_H-M   'P 1'
#
loop_
_entity.id
_entity.type
_entity.pdbx_description
1 polymer ?
#
loop_
_entity_poly.entity_id
_entity_poly.type
_entity_poly.pdbx_seq_one_letter_code
_entity_poly.pdbx_strand_id
1 'polypeptide(L)'
;MTEDLDLAAHWDDAYAQGDATRSWFQDAPRMSLRMLDAVGVTAADSLIDLGGGASPLAGALLARGFRDVTVLDISAAGMQYARRRLGPQAAQVHWLTADVLSWRPRRHYRAWHDRAVFHFLTADEHRQQYLHTLDTATAAGAIAVFGCFAPDGPQRCSGWPVARYSPAQLARQIGTKWLLISQDREEHITPAGTTQPFTWIALRRQT
;
A
#
# COMPACT_ATOMS: atom_id res chain seq x y z
N MET A 1 2.76 -30.19 1.34
CA MET A 1 1.36 -29.76 1.27
C MET A 1 1.31 -28.39 1.94
N THR A 2 1.49 -27.33 1.17
CA THR A 2 1.20 -25.98 1.62
C THR A 2 -0.32 -25.85 1.55
N GLU A 3 -0.97 -25.70 2.73
CA GLU A 3 -2.37 -25.29 2.77
C GLU A 3 -2.49 -24.01 1.93
N ASP A 4 -3.35 -24.04 0.92
CA ASP A 4 -3.85 -22.85 0.24
C ASP A 4 -4.67 -22.07 1.29
N LEU A 5 -3.97 -21.33 2.12
CA LEU A 5 -4.59 -20.43 3.09
C LEU A 5 -5.32 -19.36 2.27
N ASP A 6 -6.63 -19.31 2.44
CA ASP A 6 -7.47 -18.26 1.86
C ASP A 6 -7.04 -16.90 2.47
N LEU A 7 -6.16 -16.21 1.74
CA LEU A 7 -5.62 -14.91 2.17
C LEU A 7 -6.75 -13.88 2.40
N ALA A 8 -7.82 -13.95 1.61
CA ALA A 8 -8.95 -13.05 1.77
C ALA A 8 -9.66 -13.32 3.11
N ALA A 9 -9.92 -14.60 3.44
CA ALA A 9 -10.53 -14.98 4.71
C ALA A 9 -9.64 -14.58 5.90
N HIS A 10 -8.30 -14.77 5.81
CA HIS A 10 -7.38 -14.35 6.87
C HIS A 10 -7.49 -12.84 7.14
N TRP A 11 -7.49 -12.00 6.08
CA TRP A 11 -7.57 -10.56 6.25
C TRP A 11 -8.96 -10.10 6.67
N ASP A 12 -10.04 -10.75 6.21
CA ASP A 12 -11.38 -10.49 6.69
C ASP A 12 -11.52 -10.79 8.20
N ASP A 13 -10.99 -11.93 8.67
CA ASP A 13 -10.93 -12.29 10.09
C ASP A 13 -10.06 -11.30 10.89
N ALA A 14 -8.95 -10.84 10.32
CA ALA A 14 -8.13 -9.82 10.95
C ALA A 14 -8.92 -8.54 11.22
N TYR A 15 -9.85 -8.15 10.37
CA TYR A 15 -10.70 -6.98 10.56
C TYR A 15 -11.99 -7.27 11.38
N ALA A 16 -12.40 -8.54 11.57
CA ALA A 16 -13.61 -8.87 12.32
C ALA A 16 -13.57 -8.38 13.78
N GLN A 17 -12.37 -8.21 14.36
CA GLN A 17 -12.17 -7.71 15.71
C GLN A 17 -11.93 -6.19 15.81
N GLY A 18 -12.16 -5.44 14.72
CA GLY A 18 -11.94 -4.00 14.63
C GLY A 18 -10.60 -3.62 14.02
N ASP A 19 -10.48 -2.37 13.56
CA ASP A 19 -9.28 -1.85 12.90
C ASP A 19 -8.33 -1.10 13.86
N ALA A 20 -8.85 -0.39 14.85
CA ALA A 20 -8.10 0.52 15.70
C ALA A 20 -7.06 -0.14 16.63
N THR A 21 -7.17 -1.45 16.85
CA THR A 21 -6.22 -2.21 17.68
C THR A 21 -5.12 -2.89 16.86
N ARG A 22 -5.17 -2.80 15.54
CA ARG A 22 -4.22 -3.46 14.65
C ARG A 22 -2.87 -2.76 14.64
N SER A 23 -1.80 -3.52 14.58
CA SER A 23 -0.44 -2.97 14.64
C SER A 23 -0.10 -1.99 13.51
N TRP A 24 -0.81 -2.07 12.38
CA TRP A 24 -0.67 -1.17 11.23
C TRP A 24 -1.60 0.04 11.25
N PHE A 25 -2.48 0.14 12.26
CA PHE A 25 -3.43 1.24 12.37
C PHE A 25 -2.74 2.61 12.45
N GLN A 26 -3.31 3.59 11.78
CA GLN A 26 -2.88 4.98 11.81
C GLN A 26 -4.12 5.90 11.91
N ASP A 27 -4.08 6.87 12.81
CA ASP A 27 -5.10 7.93 12.87
C ASP A 27 -5.05 8.84 11.64
N ALA A 28 -3.84 9.09 11.14
CA ALA A 28 -3.61 9.89 9.95
C ALA A 28 -2.46 9.31 9.12
N PRO A 29 -2.55 9.29 7.79
CA PRO A 29 -1.56 8.70 6.89
C PRO A 29 -0.42 9.71 6.60
N ARG A 30 0.22 10.23 7.66
CA ARG A 30 1.16 11.35 7.58
C ARG A 30 2.33 11.08 6.64
N MET A 31 2.95 9.91 6.77
CA MET A 31 4.11 9.55 5.95
C MET A 31 3.71 9.28 4.51
N SER A 32 2.59 8.59 4.25
CA SER A 32 2.05 8.41 2.90
C SER A 32 1.88 9.76 2.18
N LEU A 33 1.22 10.70 2.84
CA LEU A 33 1.00 12.05 2.29
C LEU A 33 2.30 12.80 2.08
N ARG A 34 3.22 12.76 3.05
CA ARG A 34 4.54 13.38 2.94
C ARG A 34 5.33 12.85 1.75
N MET A 35 5.32 11.53 1.52
CA MET A 35 6.03 10.91 0.41
C MET A 35 5.41 11.29 -0.94
N LEU A 36 4.08 11.32 -1.04
CA LEU A 36 3.37 11.78 -2.24
C LEU A 36 3.66 13.25 -2.56
N ASP A 37 3.62 14.12 -1.55
CA ASP A 37 3.93 15.55 -1.67
C ASP A 37 5.37 15.79 -2.13
N ALA A 38 6.34 15.06 -1.54
CA ALA A 38 7.77 15.20 -1.85
C ALA A 38 8.13 14.90 -3.30
N VAL A 39 7.29 14.14 -4.02
CA VAL A 39 7.52 13.75 -5.42
C VAL A 39 6.55 14.39 -6.39
N GLY A 40 5.76 15.37 -5.90
CA GLY A 40 4.89 16.20 -6.72
C GLY A 40 3.62 15.51 -7.22
N VAL A 41 3.10 14.50 -6.50
CA VAL A 41 1.77 13.95 -6.77
C VAL A 41 0.72 14.96 -6.32
N THR A 42 -0.23 15.25 -7.18
CA THR A 42 -1.24 16.32 -7.00
C THR A 42 -2.65 15.78 -7.11
N ALA A 43 -3.63 16.60 -6.74
CA ALA A 43 -5.05 16.25 -6.84
C ALA A 43 -5.55 16.00 -8.29
N ALA A 44 -4.77 16.38 -9.31
CA ALA A 44 -5.06 16.10 -10.71
C ALA A 44 -4.65 14.68 -11.14
N ASP A 45 -3.85 14.00 -10.32
CA ASP A 45 -3.33 12.68 -10.65
C ASP A 45 -4.31 11.57 -10.25
N SER A 46 -4.39 10.53 -11.07
CA SER A 46 -5.06 9.28 -10.70
C SER A 46 -4.17 8.49 -9.73
N LEU A 47 -4.71 8.09 -8.59
CA LEU A 47 -3.98 7.35 -7.57
C LEU A 47 -4.66 6.03 -7.23
N ILE A 48 -3.84 4.97 -7.11
CA ILE A 48 -4.29 3.70 -6.54
C ILE A 48 -3.53 3.39 -5.24
N ASP A 49 -4.29 3.04 -4.19
CA ASP A 49 -3.81 2.62 -2.87
C ASP A 49 -4.00 1.10 -2.72
N LEU A 50 -2.89 0.36 -2.70
CA LEU A 50 -2.85 -1.09 -2.58
C LEU A 50 -2.88 -1.49 -1.11
N GLY A 51 -3.72 -2.50 -0.79
CA GLY A 51 -3.92 -2.92 0.58
C GLY A 51 -4.49 -1.79 1.45
N GLY A 52 -5.25 -0.88 0.83
CA GLY A 52 -5.77 0.30 1.52
C GLY A 52 -6.75 -0.03 2.63
N GLY A 53 -7.41 -1.21 2.60
CA GLY A 53 -8.22 -1.75 3.68
C GLY A 53 -8.97 -0.69 4.49
N ALA A 54 -8.68 -0.63 5.79
CA ALA A 54 -9.20 0.39 6.70
C ALA A 54 -8.35 1.68 6.78
N SER A 55 -7.42 1.89 5.85
CA SER A 55 -6.53 3.05 5.83
C SER A 55 -7.31 4.38 5.79
N PRO A 56 -6.82 5.43 6.48
CA PRO A 56 -7.39 6.78 6.38
C PRO A 56 -6.93 7.51 5.09
N LEU A 57 -6.07 6.92 4.25
CA LEU A 57 -5.44 7.62 3.13
C LEU A 57 -6.47 8.12 2.11
N ALA A 58 -7.44 7.29 1.71
CA ALA A 58 -8.46 7.71 0.74
C ALA A 58 -9.21 8.97 1.20
N GLY A 59 -9.60 9.03 2.48
CA GLY A 59 -10.25 10.21 3.05
C GLY A 59 -9.35 11.45 3.07
N ALA A 60 -8.10 11.27 3.42
CA ALA A 60 -7.12 12.36 3.42
C ALA A 60 -6.84 12.89 2.01
N LEU A 61 -6.84 12.04 0.99
CA LEU A 61 -6.71 12.44 -0.40
C LEU A 61 -7.94 13.20 -0.89
N LEU A 62 -9.15 12.72 -0.59
CA LEU A 62 -10.39 13.44 -0.93
C LEU A 62 -10.43 14.84 -0.29
N ALA A 63 -10.04 14.95 0.99
CA ALA A 63 -9.94 16.23 1.70
C ALA A 63 -8.94 17.21 1.06
N ARG A 64 -7.94 16.68 0.32
CA ARG A 64 -6.96 17.45 -0.46
C ARG A 64 -7.40 17.72 -1.90
N GLY A 65 -8.63 17.34 -2.26
CA GLY A 65 -9.23 17.61 -3.57
C GLY A 65 -8.93 16.57 -4.64
N PHE A 66 -8.33 15.42 -4.31
CA PHE A 66 -8.19 14.31 -5.26
C PHE A 66 -9.59 13.83 -5.69
N ARG A 67 -9.76 13.56 -6.98
CA ARG A 67 -11.04 13.14 -7.57
C ARG A 67 -10.98 11.77 -8.23
N ASP A 68 -9.78 11.22 -8.38
CA ASP A 68 -9.54 9.92 -9.02
C ASP A 68 -8.69 9.05 -8.09
N VAL A 69 -9.34 8.54 -7.05
CA VAL A 69 -8.75 7.66 -6.03
C VAL A 69 -9.36 6.28 -6.15
N THR A 70 -8.49 5.29 -6.32
CA THR A 70 -8.85 3.86 -6.27
C THR A 70 -8.23 3.23 -5.03
N VAL A 71 -8.98 2.41 -4.33
CA VAL A 71 -8.49 1.54 -3.25
C VAL A 71 -8.66 0.10 -3.71
N LEU A 72 -7.58 -0.66 -3.71
CA LEU A 72 -7.59 -2.10 -3.97
C LEU A 72 -7.16 -2.84 -2.72
N ASP A 73 -7.97 -3.78 -2.28
CA ASP A 73 -7.65 -4.66 -1.15
C ASP A 73 -8.24 -6.05 -1.40
N ILE A 74 -7.59 -7.07 -0.86
CA ILE A 74 -8.11 -8.43 -0.89
C ILE A 74 -9.25 -8.61 0.11
N SER A 75 -9.28 -7.81 1.21
CA SER A 75 -10.29 -7.85 2.25
C SER A 75 -11.44 -6.88 1.96
N ALA A 76 -12.62 -7.43 1.70
CA ALA A 76 -13.85 -6.64 1.61
C ALA A 76 -14.24 -6.04 2.98
N ALA A 77 -14.00 -6.78 4.07
CA ALA A 77 -14.28 -6.33 5.43
C ALA A 77 -13.41 -5.11 5.81
N GLY A 78 -12.11 -5.14 5.50
CA GLY A 78 -11.20 -4.01 5.71
C GLY A 78 -11.69 -2.74 5.02
N MET A 79 -12.03 -2.82 3.73
CA MET A 79 -12.54 -1.67 2.98
C MET A 79 -13.86 -1.13 3.52
N GLN A 80 -14.72 -1.94 4.15
CA GLN A 80 -15.96 -1.46 4.76
C GLN A 80 -15.71 -0.50 5.93
N TYR A 81 -14.59 -0.65 6.68
CA TYR A 81 -14.22 0.31 7.73
C TYR A 81 -13.92 1.68 7.14
N ALA A 82 -13.10 1.75 6.08
CA ALA A 82 -12.81 3.01 5.39
C ALA A 82 -14.08 3.64 4.79
N ARG A 83 -14.93 2.83 4.15
CA ARG A 83 -16.22 3.30 3.58
C ARG A 83 -17.14 3.87 4.65
N ARG A 84 -17.30 3.20 5.81
CA ARG A 84 -18.12 3.72 6.92
C ARG A 84 -17.57 5.03 7.47
N ARG A 85 -16.24 5.13 7.62
CA ARG A 85 -15.58 6.36 8.08
C ARG A 85 -15.79 7.53 7.14
N LEU A 86 -15.78 7.28 5.83
CA LEU A 86 -16.01 8.29 4.79
C LEU A 86 -17.49 8.70 4.67
N GLY A 87 -18.42 7.84 5.08
CA GLY A 87 -19.85 8.09 4.91
C GLY A 87 -20.21 8.34 3.45
N PRO A 88 -20.99 9.41 3.13
CA PRO A 88 -21.37 9.72 1.75
C PRO A 88 -20.20 9.94 0.80
N GLN A 89 -19.03 10.39 1.29
CA GLN A 89 -17.84 10.61 0.47
C GLN A 89 -17.25 9.30 -0.09
N ALA A 90 -17.61 8.14 0.48
CA ALA A 90 -17.18 6.85 -0.04
C ALA A 90 -17.57 6.60 -1.50
N ALA A 91 -18.64 7.26 -1.98
CA ALA A 91 -19.06 7.21 -3.39
C ALA A 91 -18.06 7.88 -4.36
N GLN A 92 -17.13 8.69 -3.86
CA GLN A 92 -16.11 9.36 -4.67
C GLN A 92 -14.83 8.51 -4.85
N VAL A 93 -14.76 7.33 -4.23
CA VAL A 93 -13.62 6.42 -4.30
C VAL A 93 -14.00 5.18 -5.10
N HIS A 94 -13.11 4.72 -5.97
CA HIS A 94 -13.24 3.46 -6.69
C HIS A 94 -12.72 2.32 -5.79
N TRP A 95 -13.62 1.44 -5.35
CA TRP A 95 -13.29 0.32 -4.47
C TRP A 95 -13.17 -0.97 -5.28
N LEU A 96 -12.02 -1.64 -5.19
CA LEU A 96 -11.73 -2.89 -5.87
C LEU A 96 -11.39 -3.98 -4.85
N THR A 97 -12.26 -5.01 -4.71
CA THR A 97 -11.91 -6.22 -3.95
C THR A 97 -11.20 -7.17 -4.88
N ALA A 98 -9.89 -7.30 -4.74
CA ALA A 98 -9.08 -8.16 -5.60
C ALA A 98 -7.73 -8.48 -4.94
N ASP A 99 -7.18 -9.63 -5.28
CA ASP A 99 -5.77 -9.95 -5.04
C ASP A 99 -4.92 -9.26 -6.11
N VAL A 100 -3.98 -8.41 -5.68
CA VAL A 100 -3.06 -7.68 -6.56
C VAL A 100 -2.23 -8.59 -7.48
N LEU A 101 -1.97 -9.82 -7.06
CA LEU A 101 -1.19 -10.79 -7.84
C LEU A 101 -1.97 -11.31 -9.06
N SER A 102 -3.29 -11.41 -8.95
CA SER A 102 -4.16 -11.89 -10.03
C SER A 102 -4.96 -10.80 -10.72
N TRP A 103 -5.02 -9.60 -10.13
CA TRP A 103 -5.76 -8.46 -10.71
C TRP A 103 -5.20 -8.06 -12.07
N ARG A 104 -6.10 -7.69 -12.98
CA ARG A 104 -5.75 -7.22 -14.33
C ARG A 104 -6.19 -5.77 -14.48
N PRO A 105 -5.24 -4.79 -14.44
CA PRO A 105 -5.54 -3.37 -14.60
C PRO A 105 -6.19 -3.09 -15.97
N ARG A 106 -7.24 -2.26 -15.96
CA ARG A 106 -7.92 -1.82 -17.20
C ARG A 106 -7.59 -0.37 -17.57
N ARG A 107 -6.75 0.28 -16.80
CA ARG A 107 -6.31 1.66 -16.98
C ARG A 107 -4.93 1.86 -16.36
N HIS A 108 -4.27 2.96 -16.69
CA HIS A 108 -3.06 3.40 -16.03
C HIS A 108 -3.38 4.37 -14.89
N TYR A 109 -2.57 4.30 -13.85
CA TYR A 109 -2.55 5.25 -12.72
C TYR A 109 -1.28 6.09 -12.77
N ARG A 110 -1.40 7.36 -12.42
CA ARG A 110 -0.28 8.28 -12.31
C ARG A 110 0.51 8.06 -11.03
N ALA A 111 -0.16 7.68 -9.96
CA ALA A 111 0.44 7.35 -8.68
C ALA A 111 -0.01 5.98 -8.19
N TRP A 112 0.97 5.17 -7.77
CA TRP A 112 0.82 3.88 -7.13
C TRP A 112 1.31 4.01 -5.69
N HIS A 113 0.49 3.67 -4.72
CA HIS A 113 0.84 3.70 -3.31
C HIS A 113 0.68 2.32 -2.71
N ASP A 114 1.68 1.88 -1.96
CA ASP A 114 1.72 0.61 -1.24
C ASP A 114 2.34 0.84 0.14
N ARG A 115 1.54 0.66 1.17
CA ARG A 115 2.04 0.60 2.54
C ARG A 115 1.77 -0.77 3.13
N ALA A 116 2.83 -1.54 3.32
CA ALA A 116 2.78 -2.85 3.97
C ALA A 116 2.04 -3.95 3.19
N VAL A 117 2.03 -3.91 1.84
CA VAL A 117 1.59 -5.04 0.99
C VAL A 117 2.78 -5.76 0.40
N PHE A 118 3.68 -5.04 -0.27
CA PHE A 118 4.83 -5.65 -0.94
C PHE A 118 5.72 -6.46 0.00
N HIS A 119 5.83 -6.09 1.26
CA HIS A 119 6.65 -6.82 2.23
C HIS A 119 6.12 -8.22 2.58
N PHE A 120 4.85 -8.55 2.33
CA PHE A 120 4.31 -9.89 2.48
C PHE A 120 4.75 -10.84 1.36
N LEU A 121 5.24 -10.30 0.24
CA LEU A 121 5.64 -11.10 -0.92
C LEU A 121 7.05 -11.66 -0.71
N THR A 122 7.14 -12.73 0.07
CA THR A 122 8.43 -13.38 0.41
C THR A 122 8.92 -14.33 -0.68
N ALA A 123 8.05 -14.83 -1.55
CA ALA A 123 8.40 -15.66 -2.70
C ALA A 123 8.73 -14.79 -3.93
N ASP A 124 9.72 -15.21 -4.73
CA ASP A 124 10.13 -14.48 -5.94
C ASP A 124 9.01 -14.42 -6.98
N GLU A 125 8.27 -15.49 -7.15
CA GLU A 125 7.15 -15.58 -8.10
C GLU A 125 6.07 -14.53 -7.78
N HIS A 126 5.73 -14.36 -6.50
CA HIS A 126 4.73 -13.38 -6.07
C HIS A 126 5.24 -11.95 -6.30
N ARG A 127 6.52 -11.67 -6.04
CA ARG A 127 7.12 -10.36 -6.36
C ARG A 127 7.08 -10.07 -7.84
N GLN A 128 7.40 -11.06 -8.69
CA GLN A 128 7.34 -10.90 -10.14
C GLN A 128 5.91 -10.64 -10.65
N GLN A 129 4.91 -11.36 -10.11
CA GLN A 129 3.50 -11.12 -10.43
C GLN A 129 3.06 -9.71 -10.02
N TYR A 130 3.41 -9.27 -8.81
CA TYR A 130 3.13 -7.92 -8.34
C TYR A 130 3.79 -6.86 -9.24
N LEU A 131 5.06 -7.03 -9.59
CA LEU A 131 5.79 -6.09 -10.44
C LEU A 131 5.22 -6.06 -11.87
N HIS A 132 4.76 -7.20 -12.38
CA HIS A 132 4.04 -7.23 -13.65
C HIS A 132 2.73 -6.42 -13.56
N THR A 133 1.99 -6.54 -12.47
CA THR A 133 0.76 -5.76 -12.23
C THR A 133 1.08 -4.26 -12.12
N LEU A 134 2.11 -3.88 -11.36
CA LEU A 134 2.59 -2.50 -11.27
C LEU A 134 2.95 -1.92 -12.65
N ASP A 135 3.71 -2.67 -13.44
CA ASP A 135 4.11 -2.26 -14.79
C ASP A 135 2.91 -2.11 -15.74
N THR A 136 1.91 -3.01 -15.63
CA THR A 136 0.70 -2.96 -16.44
C THR A 136 -0.25 -1.83 -16.02
N ALA A 137 -0.27 -1.51 -14.72
CA ALA A 137 -1.13 -0.46 -14.15
C ALA A 137 -0.58 0.96 -14.30
N THR A 138 0.64 1.12 -14.81
CA THR A 138 1.31 2.42 -14.86
C THR A 138 1.90 2.68 -16.26
N ALA A 139 2.28 3.92 -16.54
CA ALA A 139 2.96 4.33 -17.76
C ALA A 139 4.26 5.09 -17.41
N ALA A 140 5.08 5.41 -18.41
CA ALA A 140 6.27 6.25 -18.26
C ALA A 140 5.95 7.54 -17.50
N GLY A 141 6.82 7.91 -16.57
CA GLY A 141 6.65 9.07 -15.68
C GLY A 141 5.73 8.84 -14.48
N ALA A 142 5.06 7.68 -14.35
CA ALA A 142 4.27 7.38 -13.15
C ALA A 142 5.16 7.36 -11.89
N ILE A 143 4.55 7.63 -10.75
CA ILE A 143 5.18 7.60 -9.43
C ILE A 143 4.73 6.34 -8.70
N ALA A 144 5.66 5.65 -8.02
CA ALA A 144 5.34 4.56 -7.10
C ALA A 144 5.94 4.87 -5.73
N VAL A 145 5.10 4.84 -4.69
CA VAL A 145 5.48 5.03 -3.29
C VAL A 145 5.32 3.71 -2.55
N PHE A 146 6.38 3.27 -1.89
CA PHE A 146 6.38 2.04 -1.09
C PHE A 146 6.79 2.33 0.36
N GLY A 147 6.03 1.76 1.31
CA GLY A 147 6.37 1.68 2.72
C GLY A 147 6.45 0.22 3.16
N CYS A 148 7.64 -0.28 3.47
CA CYS A 148 7.89 -1.65 3.94
C CYS A 148 8.63 -1.62 5.28
N PHE A 149 8.60 -2.71 6.05
CA PHE A 149 9.44 -2.76 7.26
C PHE A 149 10.92 -2.57 6.92
N ALA A 150 11.59 -1.75 7.73
CA ALA A 150 13.03 -1.53 7.67
C ALA A 150 13.82 -2.79 8.09
N PRO A 151 15.13 -2.89 7.80
CA PRO A 151 15.94 -4.07 8.14
C PRO A 151 15.92 -4.45 9.63
N ASP A 152 15.75 -3.47 10.50
CA ASP A 152 15.64 -3.61 11.97
C ASP A 152 14.18 -3.67 12.45
N GLY A 153 13.21 -3.72 11.53
CA GLY A 153 11.80 -3.89 11.84
C GLY A 153 11.40 -5.34 12.18
N PRO A 154 10.11 -5.57 12.46
CA PRO A 154 9.60 -6.89 12.78
C PRO A 154 9.82 -7.90 11.66
N GLN A 155 10.01 -9.18 12.03
CA GLN A 155 10.10 -10.28 11.04
C GLN A 155 8.72 -10.82 10.64
N ARG A 156 7.67 -10.42 11.35
CA ARG A 156 6.29 -10.85 11.11
C ARG A 156 5.35 -9.66 11.22
N CYS A 157 4.28 -9.68 10.44
CA CYS A 157 3.16 -8.76 10.50
C CYS A 157 1.87 -9.59 10.46
N SER A 158 0.91 -9.34 11.37
CA SER A 158 -0.32 -10.14 11.47
C SER A 158 -0.08 -11.66 11.52
N GLY A 159 0.99 -12.10 12.20
CA GLY A 159 1.38 -13.51 12.27
C GLY A 159 2.13 -14.05 11.04
N TRP A 160 2.18 -13.34 9.92
CA TRP A 160 2.83 -13.75 8.68
C TRP A 160 4.29 -13.27 8.59
N PRO A 161 5.18 -14.08 8.01
CA PRO A 161 6.54 -13.64 7.72
C PRO A 161 6.53 -12.51 6.70
N VAL A 162 7.43 -11.55 6.88
CA VAL A 162 7.59 -10.43 5.96
C VAL A 162 9.05 -10.22 5.57
N ALA A 163 9.27 -9.73 4.37
CA ALA A 163 10.56 -9.24 3.93
C ALA A 163 10.79 -7.83 4.48
N ARG A 164 12.05 -7.51 4.81
CA ARG A 164 12.48 -6.23 5.35
C ARG A 164 13.53 -5.63 4.42
N TYR A 165 13.45 -4.34 4.20
CA TYR A 165 14.26 -3.72 3.16
C TYR A 165 14.91 -2.42 3.64
N SER A 166 16.18 -2.22 3.32
CA SER A 166 16.75 -0.88 3.22
C SER A 166 16.24 -0.20 1.93
N PRO A 167 16.35 1.14 1.80
CA PRO A 167 15.92 1.83 0.59
C PRO A 167 16.55 1.27 -0.68
N ALA A 168 17.86 1.00 -0.65
CA ALA A 168 18.59 0.44 -1.79
C ALA A 168 18.16 -1.01 -2.11
N GLN A 169 17.84 -1.83 -1.11
CA GLN A 169 17.33 -3.18 -1.32
C GLN A 169 15.94 -3.14 -1.95
N LEU A 170 15.04 -2.30 -1.43
CA LEU A 170 13.68 -2.17 -1.96
C LEU A 170 13.70 -1.66 -3.40
N ALA A 171 14.49 -0.62 -3.70
CA ALA A 171 14.63 -0.11 -5.05
C ALA A 171 15.16 -1.18 -6.04
N ARG A 172 16.12 -2.01 -5.62
CA ARG A 172 16.60 -3.14 -6.44
C ARG A 172 15.51 -4.18 -6.69
N GLN A 173 14.67 -4.47 -5.69
CA GLN A 173 13.55 -5.41 -5.87
C GLN A 173 12.51 -4.90 -6.86
N ILE A 174 12.21 -3.60 -6.83
CA ILE A 174 11.26 -2.99 -7.79
C ILE A 174 11.85 -3.00 -9.21
N GLY A 175 13.15 -2.88 -9.35
CA GLY A 175 13.87 -3.08 -10.61
C GLY A 175 14.23 -1.80 -11.36
N THR A 176 15.03 -1.98 -12.40
CA THR A 176 15.72 -0.88 -13.11
C THR A 176 14.82 0.01 -13.96
N LYS A 177 13.58 -0.40 -14.23
CA LYS A 177 12.59 0.48 -14.89
C LYS A 177 12.14 1.66 -14.01
N TRP A 178 12.50 1.64 -12.73
CA TRP A 178 12.07 2.60 -11.74
C TRP A 178 13.27 3.32 -11.10
N LEU A 179 13.34 4.63 -11.30
CA LEU A 179 14.38 5.47 -10.72
C LEU A 179 13.98 5.87 -9.29
N LEU A 180 14.80 5.56 -8.30
CA LEU A 180 14.65 6.05 -6.93
C LEU A 180 14.81 7.58 -6.92
N ILE A 181 13.78 8.31 -6.49
CA ILE A 181 13.76 9.78 -6.46
C ILE A 181 13.59 10.38 -5.06
N SER A 182 13.11 9.58 -4.10
CA SER A 182 13.01 10.00 -2.69
C SER A 182 13.06 8.78 -1.79
N GLN A 183 13.55 8.98 -0.56
CA GLN A 183 13.52 7.97 0.49
C GLN A 183 13.35 8.63 1.85
N ASP A 184 12.75 7.91 2.79
CA ASP A 184 12.54 8.35 4.16
C ASP A 184 12.48 7.16 5.11
N ARG A 185 12.39 7.43 6.41
CA ARG A 185 12.19 6.44 7.46
C ARG A 185 11.05 6.88 8.38
N GLU A 186 10.21 5.95 8.77
CA GLU A 186 9.14 6.16 9.74
C GLU A 186 9.34 5.25 10.94
N GLU A 187 9.22 5.80 12.14
CA GLU A 187 9.06 5.04 13.38
C GLU A 187 7.56 4.99 13.71
N HIS A 188 6.87 4.00 13.10
CA HIS A 188 5.45 3.81 13.35
C HIS A 188 5.22 3.30 14.77
N ILE A 189 4.42 4.02 15.55
CA ILE A 189 4.00 3.59 16.88
C ILE A 189 2.66 2.88 16.76
N THR A 190 2.63 1.60 17.10
CA THR A 190 1.39 0.80 17.12
C THR A 190 0.45 1.26 18.23
N PRO A 191 -0.85 0.95 18.16
CA PRO A 191 -1.78 1.22 19.28
C PRO A 191 -1.33 0.61 20.62
N ALA A 192 -0.54 -0.48 20.59
CA ALA A 192 0.03 -1.10 21.79
C ALA A 192 1.34 -0.43 22.28
N GLY A 193 1.77 0.70 21.66
CA GLY A 193 2.97 1.43 22.04
C GLY A 193 4.28 0.83 21.53
N THR A 194 4.26 -0.18 20.67
CA THR A 194 5.46 -0.78 20.11
C THR A 194 5.88 -0.01 18.86
N THR A 195 7.19 0.25 18.73
CA THR A 195 7.74 0.87 17.52
C THR A 195 7.93 -0.15 16.41
N GLN A 196 7.47 0.19 15.23
CA GLN A 196 7.70 -0.55 13.99
C GLN A 196 8.38 0.35 12.97
N PRO A 197 9.69 0.20 12.73
CA PRO A 197 10.40 1.01 11.75
C PRO A 197 10.06 0.61 10.32
N PHE A 198 9.73 1.60 9.50
CA PHE A 198 9.47 1.48 8.07
C PHE A 198 10.54 2.18 7.25
N THR A 199 10.94 1.53 6.19
CA THR A 199 11.61 2.16 5.05
C THR A 199 10.56 2.65 4.07
N TRP A 200 10.68 3.91 3.67
CA TRP A 200 9.88 4.50 2.61
C TRP A 200 10.74 4.86 1.42
N ILE A 201 10.24 4.55 0.23
CA ILE A 201 10.84 5.01 -1.03
C ILE A 201 9.76 5.53 -1.98
N ALA A 202 10.15 6.48 -2.81
CA ALA A 202 9.37 6.87 -3.96
C ALA A 202 10.23 6.74 -5.22
N LEU A 203 9.63 6.19 -6.27
CA LEU A 203 10.29 5.91 -7.53
C LEU A 203 9.50 6.54 -8.68
N ARG A 204 10.21 6.90 -9.75
CA ARG A 204 9.62 7.33 -11.01
C ARG A 204 9.88 6.31 -12.10
N ARG A 205 8.81 5.91 -12.80
CA ARG A 205 8.91 5.02 -13.94
C ARG A 205 9.66 5.70 -15.07
N GLN A 206 10.73 5.06 -15.54
CA GLN A 206 11.47 5.47 -16.72
C GLN A 206 10.72 5.10 -18.01
N THR A 207 11.16 5.64 -19.13
CA THR A 207 10.62 5.33 -20.47
C THR A 207 11.00 3.91 -20.91
#